data_cdcc77fda8bd10d81f8af184724443e0
#
_entry.id   cdcc77fda8bd10d81f8af184724443e0
#
_cell.length_a   1.000
_cell.length_b   1.000
_cell.length_c   1.000
_cell.angle_alpha   90.00
_cell.angle_beta   90.00
_cell.angle_gamma   90.00
#
_symmetry.space_group_name_H-M   'P 1'
#
loop_
_entity.id
_entity.type
_entity.pdbx_description
1 polymer ?
#
loop_
_entity_poly.entity_id
_entity_poly.type
_entity_poly.pdbx_seq_one_letter_code
_entity_poly.pdbx_strand_id
1 'polypeptide(L)'
;MQAITSQQGLEFLYFVDSPKGEMLITTRTSLMAKAMQLLYQGQLFHSSCLRAASVDKKLLSALRKKTGFTFVNCKKALEKFGSDIEQAEAWLKEQAQKEGWQKALKLQGRQMSQGLVAVMLRENSATMIELNCETDFVARNEKFQELVKNLSTCCQDYFNNSAQNKMLLNKEQVNQIVHGSNSLGDKVAKEVGNIGENMALRRAAYLQTALSPSTWLGSYVHSTQGLAKVTDCAVGKFAAIVTIKPTSDEVPEQNVVEAGQRLAQHIVGMNPTKVGNPDCDEPHADKDQENVLIFQEFLLDSSKTVGQYLSDMSITVQDFVRFECGEVLAEEESNKETVATAAASSS
;
A
#
# COMPACT_ATOMS: atom_id res chain seq x y z
N MET A 1 -72.13 -2.03 -32.20
CA MET A 1 -71.17 -3.14 -32.07
C MET A 1 -71.95 -4.42 -31.75
N GLN A 2 -72.12 -5.29 -32.70
CA GLN A 2 -72.73 -6.60 -32.47
C GLN A 2 -71.70 -7.68 -32.80
N ALA A 3 -71.40 -8.54 -31.87
CA ALA A 3 -70.51 -9.67 -32.06
C ALA A 3 -71.32 -10.92 -32.39
N ILE A 4 -71.06 -11.59 -33.49
CA ILE A 4 -71.64 -12.87 -33.87
C ILE A 4 -70.50 -13.92 -33.73
N THR A 5 -70.74 -14.92 -32.89
CA THR A 5 -69.91 -16.09 -32.71
C THR A 5 -70.31 -17.22 -33.64
N SER A 6 -69.41 -17.72 -34.51
CA SER A 6 -69.62 -18.94 -35.30
C SER A 6 -68.80 -20.09 -34.64
N GLN A 7 -69.40 -21.30 -34.71
CA GLN A 7 -68.99 -22.53 -34.00
C GLN A 7 -67.72 -23.22 -34.53
N GLN A 8 -66.89 -22.53 -35.37
CA GLN A 8 -65.68 -23.13 -35.89
C GLN A 8 -64.53 -22.08 -35.85
N GLY A 9 -63.86 -22.02 -34.74
CA GLY A 9 -62.68 -21.14 -34.59
C GLY A 9 -63.04 -19.71 -34.19
N LEU A 10 -62.41 -19.19 -33.14
CA LEU A 10 -62.56 -17.83 -32.62
C LEU A 10 -62.11 -16.78 -33.67
N GLU A 11 -63.02 -16.43 -34.61
CA GLU A 11 -62.86 -15.26 -35.48
C GLU A 11 -63.68 -14.10 -34.94
N PHE A 12 -63.02 -13.03 -34.51
CA PHE A 12 -63.71 -11.80 -34.14
C PHE A 12 -63.72 -10.86 -35.35
N LEU A 13 -64.95 -10.62 -35.88
CA LEU A 13 -65.27 -9.67 -36.92
C LEU A 13 -65.58 -8.31 -36.29
N TYR A 14 -64.84 -7.28 -36.60
CA TYR A 14 -65.17 -5.91 -36.22
C TYR A 14 -65.73 -5.16 -37.43
N PHE A 15 -66.83 -4.50 -37.27
CA PHE A 15 -67.41 -3.60 -38.25
C PHE A 15 -66.95 -2.17 -37.92
N VAL A 16 -66.43 -1.49 -38.89
CA VAL A 16 -66.05 -0.09 -38.78
C VAL A 16 -66.76 0.68 -39.89
N ASP A 17 -67.55 1.66 -39.51
CA ASP A 17 -68.26 2.51 -40.47
C ASP A 17 -67.22 3.47 -41.14
N SER A 18 -67.24 3.44 -42.47
CA SER A 18 -66.44 4.37 -43.31
C SER A 18 -67.30 5.57 -43.74
N PRO A 19 -66.75 6.77 -43.82
CA PRO A 19 -67.54 7.96 -44.23
C PRO A 19 -68.02 7.96 -45.71
N LYS A 20 -67.81 6.89 -46.45
CA LYS A 20 -68.29 6.69 -47.85
C LYS A 20 -69.24 5.57 -48.03
N GLY A 21 -69.83 4.97 -46.94
CA GLY A 21 -70.85 3.98 -47.03
C GLY A 21 -70.48 2.61 -47.60
N GLU A 22 -69.19 2.32 -47.73
CA GLU A 22 -68.66 1.01 -48.16
C GLU A 22 -68.21 0.18 -46.92
N MET A 23 -68.75 -1.06 -46.87
CA MET A 23 -68.46 -1.98 -45.77
C MET A 23 -67.20 -2.79 -46.04
N LEU A 24 -66.17 -2.47 -45.32
CA LEU A 24 -64.85 -3.18 -45.42
C LEU A 24 -64.75 -4.25 -44.32
N ILE A 25 -64.65 -5.53 -44.75
CA ILE A 25 -64.43 -6.67 -43.88
C ILE A 25 -62.94 -6.88 -43.74
N THR A 26 -62.39 -6.56 -42.59
CA THR A 26 -60.96 -6.87 -42.32
C THR A 26 -60.88 -8.04 -41.36
N THR A 27 -60.30 -9.15 -41.81
CA THR A 27 -60.00 -10.29 -40.96
C THR A 27 -58.65 -10.07 -40.24
N ARG A 28 -58.67 -10.11 -38.93
CA ARG A 28 -57.51 -9.90 -38.07
C ARG A 28 -56.57 -11.11 -37.95
N THR A 29 -56.80 -12.16 -38.78
CA THR A 29 -56.03 -13.40 -38.80
C THR A 29 -54.58 -13.19 -39.23
N SER A 30 -54.26 -12.14 -39.98
CA SER A 30 -52.87 -11.83 -40.46
C SER A 30 -51.97 -11.24 -39.38
N LEU A 31 -52.51 -10.53 -38.39
CA LEU A 31 -51.68 -9.90 -37.35
C LEU A 31 -51.32 -10.89 -36.22
N MET A 32 -52.25 -11.76 -35.82
CA MET A 32 -51.99 -12.79 -34.81
C MET A 32 -51.05 -13.88 -35.34
N ALA A 33 -51.21 -14.29 -36.62
CA ALA A 33 -50.31 -15.26 -37.25
C ALA A 33 -48.88 -14.67 -37.36
N LYS A 34 -48.71 -13.38 -37.70
CA LYS A 34 -47.42 -12.69 -37.71
C LYS A 34 -46.85 -12.52 -36.30
N ALA A 35 -47.67 -12.21 -35.30
CA ALA A 35 -47.25 -12.12 -33.90
C ALA A 35 -46.81 -13.48 -33.34
N MET A 36 -47.52 -14.57 -33.62
CA MET A 36 -47.12 -15.93 -33.25
C MET A 36 -45.86 -16.38 -34.00
N GLN A 37 -45.67 -15.99 -35.25
CA GLN A 37 -44.48 -16.34 -36.02
C GLN A 37 -43.26 -15.58 -35.53
N LEU A 38 -43.40 -14.31 -35.08
CA LEU A 38 -42.37 -13.53 -34.41
C LEU A 38 -42.03 -14.09 -33.02
N LEU A 39 -43.01 -14.56 -32.26
CA LEU A 39 -42.80 -15.23 -30.97
C LEU A 39 -42.12 -16.60 -31.15
N TYR A 40 -42.43 -17.33 -32.20
CA TYR A 40 -41.77 -18.61 -32.51
C TYR A 40 -40.36 -18.44 -33.00
N GLN A 41 -40.06 -17.36 -33.77
CA GLN A 41 -38.70 -17.00 -34.13
C GLN A 41 -37.91 -16.45 -32.93
N GLY A 42 -38.55 -15.72 -32.00
CA GLY A 42 -37.95 -15.28 -30.75
C GLY A 42 -37.60 -16.44 -29.81
N GLN A 43 -38.36 -17.53 -29.80
CA GLN A 43 -38.06 -18.73 -29.02
C GLN A 43 -36.94 -19.58 -29.63
N LEU A 44 -36.73 -19.52 -30.95
CA LEU A 44 -35.58 -20.17 -31.56
C LEU A 44 -34.24 -19.44 -31.30
N PHE A 45 -34.28 -18.11 -30.97
CA PHE A 45 -33.09 -17.35 -30.54
C PHE A 45 -32.80 -17.48 -29.05
N HIS A 46 -33.69 -18.04 -28.22
CA HIS A 46 -33.48 -18.19 -26.76
C HIS A 46 -33.03 -19.60 -26.36
N SER A 47 -32.78 -20.49 -27.31
CA SER A 47 -32.27 -21.83 -27.04
C SER A 47 -30.81 -22.01 -27.52
N SER A 48 -30.06 -20.93 -27.80
CA SER A 48 -28.64 -20.97 -27.66
C SER A 48 -28.35 -20.86 -26.14
N CYS A 49 -28.55 -21.98 -25.47
CA CYS A 49 -27.91 -22.27 -24.21
C CYS A 49 -26.47 -21.72 -24.33
N LEU A 50 -26.17 -20.64 -23.67
CA LEU A 50 -24.80 -20.26 -23.36
C LEU A 50 -24.23 -21.46 -22.57
N ARG A 51 -23.76 -22.48 -23.30
CA ARG A 51 -22.83 -23.46 -22.76
C ARG A 51 -21.72 -22.55 -22.22
N ALA A 52 -21.71 -22.33 -20.91
CA ALA A 52 -20.59 -21.77 -20.24
C ALA A 52 -19.38 -22.54 -20.76
N ALA A 53 -18.61 -21.92 -21.63
CA ALA A 53 -17.45 -22.54 -22.25
C ALA A 53 -16.62 -23.03 -21.07
N SER A 54 -16.44 -24.35 -20.97
CA SER A 54 -15.69 -24.94 -19.87
C SER A 54 -14.29 -24.36 -19.98
N VAL A 55 -13.93 -23.49 -19.02
CA VAL A 55 -12.62 -22.83 -19.00
C VAL A 55 -11.57 -23.94 -19.06
N ASP A 56 -10.67 -23.85 -20.01
CA ASP A 56 -9.58 -24.80 -20.17
C ASP A 56 -8.74 -24.84 -18.90
N LYS A 57 -8.66 -26.01 -18.27
CA LYS A 57 -7.91 -26.24 -17.04
C LYS A 57 -6.42 -25.89 -17.16
N LYS A 58 -5.84 -26.05 -18.35
CA LYS A 58 -4.43 -25.70 -18.62
C LYS A 58 -4.24 -24.20 -18.64
N LEU A 59 -5.12 -23.45 -19.32
CA LEU A 59 -5.09 -21.98 -19.37
C LEU A 59 -5.34 -21.40 -17.97
N LEU A 60 -6.27 -21.96 -17.22
CA LEU A 60 -6.55 -21.55 -15.85
C LEU A 60 -5.34 -21.76 -14.91
N SER A 61 -4.68 -22.92 -15.03
CA SER A 61 -3.45 -23.20 -14.27
C SER A 61 -2.31 -22.25 -14.65
N ALA A 62 -2.14 -21.98 -15.95
CA ALA A 62 -1.11 -21.09 -16.46
C ALA A 62 -1.34 -19.64 -15.98
N LEU A 63 -2.57 -19.13 -16.11
CA LEU A 63 -2.94 -17.80 -15.65
C LEU A 63 -2.75 -17.63 -14.14
N ARG A 64 -3.13 -18.66 -13.36
CA ARG A 64 -2.94 -18.65 -11.91
C ARG A 64 -1.45 -18.68 -11.50
N LYS A 65 -0.61 -19.49 -12.16
CA LYS A 65 0.83 -19.49 -11.93
C LYS A 65 1.47 -18.14 -12.24
N LYS A 66 1.06 -17.52 -13.36
CA LYS A 66 1.60 -16.24 -13.81
C LYS A 66 1.18 -15.07 -12.93
N THR A 67 -0.06 -15.06 -12.44
CA THR A 67 -0.66 -13.90 -11.77
C THR A 67 -0.76 -14.03 -10.25
N GLY A 68 -0.77 -15.26 -9.72
CA GLY A 68 -1.00 -15.53 -8.29
C GLY A 68 -2.42 -15.30 -7.79
N PHE A 69 -3.37 -14.90 -8.66
CA PHE A 69 -4.77 -14.67 -8.28
C PHE A 69 -5.51 -15.96 -7.90
N THR A 70 -6.64 -15.81 -7.19
CA THR A 70 -7.47 -16.94 -6.77
C THR A 70 -8.05 -17.69 -7.98
N PHE A 71 -8.34 -18.97 -7.80
CA PHE A 71 -9.00 -19.80 -8.82
C PHE A 71 -10.28 -19.16 -9.35
N VAL A 72 -11.10 -18.59 -8.46
CA VAL A 72 -12.39 -17.96 -8.81
C VAL A 72 -12.17 -16.75 -9.71
N ASN A 73 -11.22 -15.89 -9.39
CA ASN A 73 -10.95 -14.69 -10.18
C ASN A 73 -10.33 -15.04 -11.55
N CYS A 74 -9.38 -15.97 -11.59
CA CYS A 74 -8.83 -16.45 -12.87
C CYS A 74 -9.90 -17.12 -13.75
N LYS A 75 -10.81 -17.89 -13.17
CA LYS A 75 -11.94 -18.49 -13.89
C LYS A 75 -12.85 -17.42 -14.49
N LYS A 76 -13.27 -16.41 -13.70
CA LYS A 76 -14.08 -15.28 -14.18
C LYS A 76 -13.42 -14.51 -15.32
N ALA A 77 -12.10 -14.29 -15.24
CA ALA A 77 -11.37 -13.61 -16.28
C ALA A 77 -11.38 -14.39 -17.59
N LEU A 78 -11.12 -15.71 -17.54
CA LEU A 78 -11.14 -16.56 -18.72
C LEU A 78 -12.56 -16.78 -19.28
N GLU A 79 -13.59 -16.78 -18.44
CA GLU A 79 -14.99 -16.78 -18.90
C GLU A 79 -15.34 -15.52 -19.70
N LYS A 80 -14.74 -14.38 -19.33
CA LYS A 80 -14.99 -13.08 -19.98
C LYS A 80 -14.19 -12.89 -21.27
N PHE A 81 -12.92 -13.32 -21.30
CA PHE A 81 -12.01 -13.11 -22.42
C PHE A 81 -11.62 -14.38 -23.17
N GLY A 82 -12.23 -15.52 -22.84
CA GLY A 82 -11.99 -16.79 -23.50
C GLY A 82 -10.55 -17.28 -23.30
N SER A 83 -9.88 -17.57 -24.44
CA SER A 83 -8.51 -18.08 -24.42
C SER A 83 -7.42 -16.99 -24.40
N ASP A 84 -7.81 -15.72 -24.38
CA ASP A 84 -6.86 -14.60 -24.36
C ASP A 84 -6.32 -14.36 -22.95
N ILE A 85 -5.13 -14.92 -22.67
CA ILE A 85 -4.48 -14.81 -21.37
C ILE A 85 -4.04 -13.39 -21.07
N GLU A 86 -3.63 -12.60 -22.09
CA GLU A 86 -3.13 -11.24 -21.90
C GLU A 86 -4.25 -10.28 -21.49
N GLN A 87 -5.40 -10.35 -22.17
CA GLN A 87 -6.58 -9.57 -21.80
C GLN A 87 -7.16 -10.02 -20.44
N ALA A 88 -7.16 -11.32 -20.16
CA ALA A 88 -7.57 -11.86 -18.86
C ALA A 88 -6.66 -11.37 -17.72
N GLU A 89 -5.34 -11.34 -17.94
CA GLU A 89 -4.37 -10.82 -16.97
C GLU A 89 -4.55 -9.30 -16.74
N ALA A 90 -4.68 -8.52 -17.81
CA ALA A 90 -4.90 -7.07 -17.71
C ALA A 90 -6.18 -6.75 -16.92
N TRP A 91 -7.27 -7.45 -17.23
CA TRP A 91 -8.53 -7.30 -16.50
C TRP A 91 -8.42 -7.70 -15.03
N LEU A 92 -7.70 -8.80 -14.72
CA LEU A 92 -7.45 -9.21 -13.33
C LEU A 92 -6.69 -8.14 -12.54
N LYS A 93 -5.68 -7.52 -13.14
CA LYS A 93 -4.91 -6.43 -12.53
C LYS A 93 -5.81 -5.22 -12.25
N GLU A 94 -6.66 -4.84 -13.21
CA GLU A 94 -7.62 -3.75 -13.05
C GLU A 94 -8.64 -4.04 -11.94
N GLN A 95 -9.21 -5.26 -11.93
CA GLN A 95 -10.16 -5.66 -10.89
C GLN A 95 -9.51 -5.72 -9.50
N ALA A 96 -8.30 -6.24 -9.41
CA ALA A 96 -7.55 -6.28 -8.14
C ALA A 96 -7.32 -4.88 -7.57
N GLN A 97 -7.02 -3.90 -8.43
CA GLN A 97 -6.88 -2.51 -8.02
C GLN A 97 -8.21 -1.95 -7.50
N LYS A 98 -9.30 -2.13 -8.24
CA LYS A 98 -10.65 -1.67 -7.83
C LYS A 98 -11.12 -2.36 -6.54
N GLU A 99 -10.99 -3.68 -6.45
CA GLU A 99 -11.37 -4.45 -5.25
C GLU A 99 -10.47 -4.10 -4.07
N GLY A 100 -9.18 -3.85 -4.29
CA GLY A 100 -8.23 -3.41 -3.28
C GLY A 100 -8.64 -2.08 -2.66
N TRP A 101 -8.96 -1.08 -3.48
CA TRP A 101 -9.49 0.20 -2.99
C TRP A 101 -10.79 0.04 -2.21
N GLN A 102 -11.74 -0.77 -2.70
CA GLN A 102 -13.00 -1.03 -1.98
C GLN A 102 -12.77 -1.73 -0.64
N LYS A 103 -11.85 -2.69 -0.59
CA LYS A 103 -11.47 -3.35 0.67
C LYS A 103 -10.76 -2.39 1.61
N ALA A 104 -9.79 -1.62 1.13
CA ALA A 104 -9.09 -0.61 1.93
C ALA A 104 -10.06 0.38 2.57
N LEU A 105 -11.07 0.86 1.82
CA LEU A 105 -12.12 1.73 2.37
C LEU A 105 -12.96 1.04 3.44
N LYS A 106 -13.33 -0.24 3.24
CA LYS A 106 -14.12 -1.02 4.23
C LYS A 106 -13.33 -1.34 5.50
N LEU A 107 -12.02 -1.47 5.38
CA LEU A 107 -11.11 -1.77 6.48
C LEU A 107 -10.59 -0.49 7.16
N GLN A 108 -10.87 0.67 6.58
CA GLN A 108 -10.49 1.97 7.12
C GLN A 108 -11.03 2.12 8.56
N GLY A 109 -10.14 2.47 9.49
CA GLY A 109 -10.46 2.58 10.91
C GLY A 109 -10.08 1.37 11.76
N ARG A 110 -9.66 0.24 11.16
CA ARG A 110 -9.04 -0.84 11.93
C ARG A 110 -7.63 -0.45 12.36
N GLN A 111 -7.30 -0.77 13.59
CA GLN A 111 -5.98 -0.48 14.14
C GLN A 111 -4.89 -1.28 13.41
N MET A 112 -3.83 -0.61 13.00
CA MET A 112 -2.68 -1.17 12.32
C MET A 112 -1.43 -0.89 13.15
N SER A 113 -1.25 -1.63 14.24
CA SER A 113 -0.10 -1.50 15.15
C SER A 113 1.06 -2.43 14.77
N GLN A 114 0.80 -3.38 13.87
CA GLN A 114 1.82 -4.30 13.36
C GLN A 114 2.38 -3.78 12.02
N GLY A 115 3.44 -4.42 11.53
CA GLY A 115 4.08 -4.03 10.28
C GLY A 115 5.60 -4.12 10.36
N LEU A 116 6.28 -3.41 9.45
CA LEU A 116 7.74 -3.36 9.35
C LEU A 116 8.21 -1.94 9.06
N VAL A 117 9.36 -1.62 9.65
CA VAL A 117 10.24 -0.54 9.22
C VAL A 117 11.31 -1.14 8.32
N ALA A 118 11.62 -0.47 7.22
CA ALA A 118 12.65 -0.87 6.30
C ALA A 118 13.67 0.26 6.09
N VAL A 119 14.95 -0.10 6.02
CA VAL A 119 16.04 0.81 5.67
C VAL A 119 16.74 0.31 4.42
N MET A 120 16.86 1.18 3.44
CA MET A 120 17.69 0.99 2.26
C MET A 120 18.86 1.97 2.35
N LEU A 121 20.06 1.42 2.51
CA LEU A 121 21.29 2.20 2.57
C LEU A 121 21.98 2.15 1.20
N ARG A 122 22.38 3.31 0.71
CA ARG A 122 23.22 3.49 -0.47
C ARG A 122 24.48 4.24 -0.05
N GLU A 123 25.43 4.37 -0.95
CA GLU A 123 26.73 5.01 -0.67
C GLU A 123 26.56 6.39 -0.01
N ASN A 124 25.72 7.25 -0.59
CA ASN A 124 25.53 8.64 -0.18
C ASN A 124 24.10 8.97 0.29
N SER A 125 23.26 7.98 0.49
CA SER A 125 21.86 8.20 0.90
C SER A 125 21.26 7.01 1.63
N ALA A 126 20.34 7.31 2.53
CA ALA A 126 19.55 6.30 3.24
C ALA A 126 18.08 6.64 3.18
N THR A 127 17.27 5.67 2.83
CA THR A 127 15.80 5.77 2.84
C THR A 127 15.24 4.83 3.89
N MET A 128 14.31 5.33 4.69
CA MET A 128 13.59 4.55 5.68
C MET A 128 12.08 4.71 5.45
N ILE A 129 11.33 3.61 5.49
CA ILE A 129 9.86 3.62 5.38
C ILE A 129 9.22 2.82 6.50
N GLU A 130 7.97 3.13 6.82
CA GLU A 130 7.13 2.34 7.71
C GLU A 130 5.87 1.89 6.99
N LEU A 131 5.70 0.57 6.85
CA LEU A 131 4.48 -0.07 6.33
C LEU A 131 3.79 -0.85 7.44
N ASN A 132 2.56 -0.43 7.80
CA ASN A 132 1.76 -1.07 8.83
C ASN A 132 0.76 -2.07 8.25
N CYS A 133 0.36 -3.05 9.07
CA CYS A 133 -0.69 -4.02 8.82
C CYS A 133 -1.44 -4.37 10.13
N GLU A 134 -2.53 -5.14 10.02
CA GLU A 134 -3.35 -5.50 11.18
C GLU A 134 -2.64 -6.52 12.08
N THR A 135 -1.98 -7.54 11.51
CA THR A 135 -1.41 -8.67 12.24
C THR A 135 0.08 -8.87 12.00
N ASP A 136 0.75 -9.48 12.98
CA ASP A 136 2.16 -9.88 12.86
C ASP A 136 2.34 -11.06 11.87
N PHE A 137 1.29 -11.86 11.64
CA PHE A 137 1.31 -12.91 10.62
C PHE A 137 1.50 -12.33 9.23
N VAL A 138 0.81 -11.23 8.91
CA VAL A 138 1.00 -10.52 7.63
C VAL A 138 2.37 -9.87 7.57
N ALA A 139 2.87 -9.28 8.65
CA ALA A 139 4.22 -8.71 8.68
C ALA A 139 5.32 -9.74 8.35
N ARG A 140 5.11 -11.01 8.68
CA ARG A 140 6.03 -12.13 8.37
C ARG A 140 5.80 -12.76 6.99
N ASN A 141 4.74 -12.38 6.29
CA ASN A 141 4.41 -12.94 4.97
C ASN A 141 5.41 -12.45 3.92
N GLU A 142 5.92 -13.35 3.08
CA GLU A 142 6.89 -13.04 2.02
C GLU A 142 6.39 -11.95 1.06
N LYS A 143 5.10 -11.98 0.68
CA LYS A 143 4.50 -10.95 -0.20
C LYS A 143 4.49 -9.57 0.44
N PHE A 144 4.24 -9.49 1.76
CA PHE A 144 4.30 -8.25 2.50
C PHE A 144 5.74 -7.71 2.54
N GLN A 145 6.72 -8.56 2.81
CA GLN A 145 8.14 -8.18 2.82
C GLN A 145 8.62 -7.75 1.42
N GLU A 146 8.15 -8.42 0.36
CA GLU A 146 8.41 -8.02 -1.02
C GLU A 146 7.78 -6.65 -1.35
N LEU A 147 6.56 -6.39 -0.87
CA LEU A 147 5.93 -5.07 -0.99
C LEU A 147 6.75 -4.00 -0.27
N VAL A 148 7.19 -4.24 0.97
CA VAL A 148 8.05 -3.32 1.74
C VAL A 148 9.31 -2.98 0.94
N LYS A 149 10.01 -3.98 0.41
CA LYS A 149 11.19 -3.78 -0.43
C LYS A 149 10.90 -2.94 -1.68
N ASN A 150 9.82 -3.27 -2.37
CA ASN A 150 9.41 -2.53 -3.58
C ASN A 150 9.10 -1.07 -3.28
N LEU A 151 8.36 -0.80 -2.20
CA LEU A 151 8.04 0.57 -1.75
C LEU A 151 9.31 1.32 -1.34
N SER A 152 10.25 0.67 -0.64
CA SER A 152 11.55 1.28 -0.27
C SER A 152 12.34 1.69 -1.51
N THR A 153 12.40 0.83 -2.52
CA THR A 153 13.06 1.14 -3.80
C THR A 153 12.40 2.33 -4.50
N CYS A 154 11.07 2.33 -4.57
CA CYS A 154 10.33 3.44 -5.19
C CYS A 154 10.55 4.78 -4.46
N CYS A 155 10.60 4.77 -3.12
CA CYS A 155 10.92 5.95 -2.32
C CYS A 155 12.37 6.40 -2.57
N GLN A 156 13.32 5.48 -2.60
CA GLN A 156 14.72 5.78 -2.90
C GLN A 156 14.87 6.46 -4.27
N ASP A 157 14.22 5.92 -5.29
CA ASP A 157 14.25 6.48 -6.64
C ASP A 157 13.63 7.89 -6.70
N TYR A 158 12.54 8.11 -5.95
CA TYR A 158 11.92 9.43 -5.82
C TYR A 158 12.88 10.43 -5.15
N PHE A 159 13.49 10.04 -4.04
CA PHE A 159 14.37 10.91 -3.28
C PHE A 159 15.71 11.23 -3.99
N ASN A 160 16.25 10.31 -4.78
CA ASN A 160 17.47 10.53 -5.54
C ASN A 160 17.38 11.71 -6.52
N ASN A 161 16.17 12.10 -6.89
CA ASN A 161 15.92 13.27 -7.74
C ASN A 161 15.75 14.58 -6.94
N SER A 162 15.84 14.52 -5.61
CA SER A 162 15.70 15.68 -4.72
C SER A 162 17.06 16.33 -4.45
N ALA A 163 17.05 17.67 -4.35
CA ALA A 163 18.20 18.44 -3.89
C ALA A 163 18.27 18.61 -2.36
N GLN A 164 17.34 17.99 -1.60
CA GLN A 164 17.27 18.14 -0.16
C GLN A 164 18.08 17.05 0.55
N ASN A 165 18.85 17.42 1.55
CA ASN A 165 19.66 16.47 2.34
C ASN A 165 18.83 15.65 3.33
N LYS A 166 17.67 16.17 3.75
CA LYS A 166 16.72 15.49 4.64
C LYS A 166 15.30 15.71 4.16
N MET A 167 14.53 14.64 4.10
CA MET A 167 13.09 14.69 3.84
C MET A 167 12.38 13.75 4.80
N LEU A 168 11.27 14.24 5.38
CA LEU A 168 10.34 13.45 6.16
C LEU A 168 8.98 13.58 5.49
N LEU A 169 8.39 12.48 5.08
CA LEU A 169 7.10 12.45 4.42
C LEU A 169 6.09 11.77 5.34
N ASN A 170 4.96 12.43 5.54
CA ASN A 170 3.81 11.87 6.22
C ASN A 170 3.03 10.90 5.31
N LYS A 171 1.95 10.34 5.84
CA LYS A 171 1.13 9.34 5.17
C LYS A 171 0.58 9.83 3.82
N GLU A 172 0.05 11.05 3.79
CA GLU A 172 -0.55 11.63 2.58
C GLU A 172 0.51 11.83 1.51
N GLN A 173 1.63 12.42 1.86
CA GLN A 173 2.72 12.73 0.95
C GLN A 173 3.35 11.46 0.36
N VAL A 174 3.68 10.48 1.19
CA VAL A 174 4.36 9.26 0.72
C VAL A 174 3.45 8.41 -0.19
N ASN A 175 2.14 8.37 0.09
CA ASN A 175 1.20 7.62 -0.75
C ASN A 175 0.92 8.28 -2.11
N GLN A 176 1.19 9.60 -2.25
CA GLN A 176 1.06 10.33 -3.51
C GLN A 176 2.28 10.19 -4.43
N ILE A 177 3.40 9.66 -3.95
CA ILE A 177 4.57 9.41 -4.80
C ILE A 177 4.17 8.50 -5.97
N VAL A 178 4.43 8.95 -7.19
CA VAL A 178 4.17 8.18 -8.42
C VAL A 178 5.45 7.49 -8.87
N HIS A 179 5.38 6.18 -9.08
CA HIS A 179 6.48 5.39 -9.63
C HIS A 179 5.94 4.47 -10.75
N GLY A 180 6.30 4.79 -11.98
CA GLY A 180 5.69 4.21 -13.18
C GLY A 180 4.27 4.76 -13.42
N SER A 181 3.29 3.88 -13.58
CA SER A 181 1.89 4.25 -13.84
C SER A 181 1.01 4.38 -12.58
N ASN A 182 1.54 4.03 -11.41
CA ASN A 182 0.74 3.94 -10.19
C ASN A 182 1.39 4.72 -9.05
N SER A 183 0.56 5.27 -8.16
CA SER A 183 1.04 5.82 -6.89
C SER A 183 1.47 4.70 -5.93
N LEU A 184 2.23 5.06 -4.88
CA LEU A 184 2.57 4.08 -3.84
C LEU A 184 1.32 3.63 -3.08
N GLY A 185 0.35 4.53 -2.89
CA GLY A 185 -0.96 4.20 -2.34
C GLY A 185 -1.72 3.15 -3.17
N ASP A 186 -1.66 3.24 -4.50
CA ASP A 186 -2.25 2.23 -5.40
C ASP A 186 -1.58 0.86 -5.25
N LYS A 187 -0.25 0.83 -5.10
CA LYS A 187 0.50 -0.41 -4.88
C LYS A 187 0.08 -1.08 -3.56
N VAL A 188 -0.07 -0.30 -2.49
CA VAL A 188 -0.55 -0.78 -1.19
C VAL A 188 -1.99 -1.28 -1.30
N ALA A 189 -2.90 -0.50 -1.89
CA ALA A 189 -4.30 -0.88 -2.04
C ALA A 189 -4.47 -2.19 -2.83
N LYS A 190 -3.65 -2.41 -3.86
CA LYS A 190 -3.63 -3.66 -4.61
C LYS A 190 -3.30 -4.85 -3.71
N GLU A 191 -2.28 -4.72 -2.84
CA GLU A 191 -1.88 -5.81 -1.93
C GLU A 191 -2.88 -6.01 -0.78
N VAL A 192 -3.59 -4.97 -0.31
CA VAL A 192 -4.78 -5.11 0.55
C VAL A 192 -5.82 -6.02 -0.11
N GLY A 193 -6.05 -5.86 -1.42
CA GLY A 193 -6.91 -6.75 -2.20
C GLY A 193 -6.45 -8.20 -2.21
N ASN A 194 -5.15 -8.44 -2.34
CA ASN A 194 -4.55 -9.76 -2.47
C ASN A 194 -4.43 -10.49 -1.13
N ILE A 195 -3.97 -9.80 -0.09
CA ILE A 195 -3.71 -10.36 1.26
C ILE A 195 -5.01 -10.42 2.07
N GLY A 196 -5.87 -9.40 1.94
CA GLY A 196 -7.17 -9.36 2.60
C GLY A 196 -7.17 -8.70 3.97
N GLU A 197 -6.03 -8.15 4.43
CA GLU A 197 -5.90 -7.32 5.62
C GLU A 197 -5.62 -5.86 5.26
N ASN A 198 -5.93 -4.95 6.17
CA ASN A 198 -5.60 -3.53 6.01
C ASN A 198 -4.10 -3.31 6.11
N MET A 199 -3.60 -2.43 5.25
CA MET A 199 -2.19 -2.01 5.22
C MET A 199 -2.10 -0.53 4.92
N ALA A 200 -1.09 0.15 5.49
CA ALA A 200 -0.84 1.55 5.22
C ALA A 200 0.66 1.86 5.17
N LEU A 201 1.10 2.48 4.08
CA LEU A 201 2.39 3.15 4.03
C LEU A 201 2.24 4.45 4.82
N ARG A 202 2.83 4.48 6.02
CA ARG A 202 2.54 5.49 7.03
C ARG A 202 3.43 6.71 6.92
N ARG A 203 4.73 6.50 6.66
CA ARG A 203 5.71 7.57 6.56
C ARG A 203 6.97 7.10 5.85
N ALA A 204 7.76 8.04 5.39
CA ALA A 204 9.09 7.80 4.87
C ALA A 204 10.06 8.88 5.36
N ALA A 205 11.34 8.51 5.46
CA ALA A 205 12.43 9.41 5.76
C ALA A 205 13.57 9.20 4.76
N TYR A 206 14.30 10.27 4.51
CA TYR A 206 15.47 10.27 3.65
C TYR A 206 16.55 11.15 4.26
N LEU A 207 17.77 10.64 4.27
CA LEU A 207 18.99 11.39 4.57
C LEU A 207 19.99 11.18 3.46
N GLN A 208 20.68 12.24 3.06
CA GLN A 208 21.75 12.17 2.07
C GLN A 208 22.96 12.99 2.48
N THR A 209 24.15 12.55 2.06
CA THR A 209 25.44 13.15 2.37
C THR A 209 26.15 13.73 1.15
N ALA A 210 25.54 13.61 -0.04
CA ALA A 210 26.18 13.95 -1.33
C ALA A 210 26.76 15.38 -1.43
N LEU A 211 26.24 16.31 -0.61
CA LEU A 211 26.67 17.71 -0.61
C LEU A 211 27.79 18.01 0.40
N SER A 212 28.22 17.02 1.19
CA SER A 212 29.29 17.18 2.20
C SER A 212 30.23 16.00 2.13
N PRO A 213 31.39 16.14 1.49
CA PRO A 213 32.30 15.02 1.16
C PRO A 213 32.90 14.31 2.38
N SER A 214 32.77 14.89 3.57
CA SER A 214 33.25 14.29 4.83
C SER A 214 32.11 13.81 5.75
N THR A 215 30.87 13.64 5.22
CA THR A 215 29.76 13.14 6.01
C THR A 215 29.43 11.70 5.61
N TRP A 216 29.17 10.86 6.61
CA TRP A 216 28.92 9.43 6.47
C TRP A 216 27.54 9.07 6.99
N LEU A 217 26.99 7.98 6.47
CA LEU A 217 25.71 7.43 6.92
C LEU A 217 25.94 6.14 7.71
N GLY A 218 25.34 6.07 8.90
CA GLY A 218 25.17 4.84 9.66
C GLY A 218 23.72 4.41 9.68
N SER A 219 23.48 3.12 9.78
CA SER A 219 22.12 2.59 9.96
C SER A 219 22.13 1.33 10.81
N TYR A 220 21.00 1.13 11.50
CA TYR A 220 20.74 -0.10 12.23
C TYR A 220 19.27 -0.43 12.16
N VAL A 221 18.98 -1.72 11.96
CA VAL A 221 17.61 -2.25 11.98
C VAL A 221 17.57 -3.39 12.97
N HIS A 222 16.72 -3.26 13.99
CA HIS A 222 16.46 -4.34 14.93
C HIS A 222 15.48 -5.32 14.31
N SER A 223 16.01 -6.41 13.74
CA SER A 223 15.20 -7.42 13.07
C SER A 223 14.65 -8.44 14.06
N THR A 224 13.40 -8.83 13.87
CA THR A 224 12.77 -9.96 14.55
C THR A 224 13.08 -11.27 13.80
N GLN A 225 13.08 -12.40 14.54
CA GLN A 225 13.28 -13.72 13.94
C GLN A 225 12.24 -13.99 12.82
N GLY A 226 12.68 -14.64 11.75
CA GLY A 226 11.81 -15.04 10.63
C GLY A 226 11.68 -14.03 9.50
N LEU A 227 12.43 -12.93 9.53
CA LEU A 227 12.49 -12.00 8.39
C LEU A 227 13.58 -12.45 7.40
N ALA A 228 13.26 -12.43 6.12
CA ALA A 228 14.22 -12.72 5.07
C ALA A 228 15.33 -11.67 5.06
N LYS A 229 16.59 -12.10 5.03
CA LYS A 229 17.71 -11.17 4.78
C LYS A 229 17.66 -10.76 3.33
N VAL A 230 17.23 -9.54 3.09
CA VAL A 230 17.25 -8.93 1.77
C VAL A 230 18.55 -8.15 1.65
N THR A 231 19.36 -8.42 0.64
CA THR A 231 20.73 -7.90 0.51
C THR A 231 20.85 -6.39 0.51
N ASP A 232 19.84 -5.66 0.00
CA ASP A 232 19.89 -4.21 -0.19
C ASP A 232 18.88 -3.44 0.69
N CYS A 233 18.04 -4.14 1.47
CA CYS A 233 16.99 -3.56 2.28
C CYS A 233 16.86 -4.35 3.59
N ALA A 234 17.25 -3.74 4.70
CA ALA A 234 17.09 -4.32 6.03
C ALA A 234 15.68 -4.01 6.55
N VAL A 235 15.02 -5.01 7.17
CA VAL A 235 13.66 -4.87 7.69
C VAL A 235 13.57 -5.32 9.16
N GLY A 236 12.75 -4.63 9.95
CA GLY A 236 12.56 -4.92 11.38
C GLY A 236 11.41 -4.15 12.00
N LYS A 237 11.37 -4.13 13.32
CA LYS A 237 10.38 -3.35 14.08
C LYS A 237 10.87 -1.97 14.45
N PHE A 238 12.17 -1.81 14.60
CA PHE A 238 12.83 -0.56 14.95
C PHE A 238 13.98 -0.33 13.97
N ALA A 239 14.17 0.91 13.57
CA ALA A 239 15.30 1.29 12.76
C ALA A 239 15.75 2.73 13.05
N ALA A 240 17.03 2.99 12.82
CA ALA A 240 17.57 4.33 12.79
C ALA A 240 18.56 4.50 11.64
N ILE A 241 18.60 5.72 11.12
CA ILE A 241 19.64 6.23 10.23
C ILE A 241 20.28 7.45 10.89
N VAL A 242 21.58 7.59 10.77
CA VAL A 242 22.34 8.68 11.40
C VAL A 242 23.37 9.22 10.43
N THR A 243 23.53 10.53 10.41
CA THR A 243 24.62 11.23 9.69
C THR A 243 25.69 11.63 10.67
N ILE A 244 26.92 11.24 10.37
CA ILE A 244 28.11 11.50 11.19
C ILE A 244 29.19 12.15 10.35
N LYS A 245 30.03 12.95 11.02
CA LYS A 245 31.13 13.63 10.41
C LYS A 245 32.38 13.45 11.26
N PRO A 246 33.51 12.99 10.69
CA PRO A 246 34.80 13.04 11.35
C PRO A 246 35.20 14.49 11.68
N THR A 247 35.86 14.69 12.81
CA THR A 247 36.43 16.00 13.20
C THR A 247 37.82 16.24 12.63
N SER A 248 38.46 15.18 12.10
CA SER A 248 39.76 15.19 11.46
C SER A 248 39.77 14.23 10.27
N ASP A 249 40.52 14.57 9.23
CA ASP A 249 40.76 13.72 8.05
C ASP A 249 41.62 12.49 8.36
N GLU A 250 42.19 12.41 9.56
CA GLU A 250 43.03 11.28 10.00
C GLU A 250 42.21 10.10 10.52
N VAL A 251 40.91 10.27 10.73
CA VAL A 251 40.02 9.18 11.22
C VAL A 251 39.85 8.14 10.13
N PRO A 252 40.24 6.85 10.38
CA PRO A 252 40.09 5.81 9.39
C PRO A 252 38.60 5.60 9.02
N GLU A 253 38.30 5.46 7.73
CA GLU A 253 36.96 5.24 7.20
C GLU A 253 36.22 4.10 7.90
N GLN A 254 36.92 2.98 8.15
CA GLN A 254 36.34 1.82 8.82
C GLN A 254 35.85 2.15 10.23
N ASN A 255 36.55 3.01 10.95
CA ASN A 255 36.16 3.46 12.30
C ASN A 255 34.87 4.32 12.22
N VAL A 256 34.76 5.17 11.20
CA VAL A 256 33.58 6.02 10.97
C VAL A 256 32.37 5.17 10.67
N VAL A 257 32.52 4.18 9.77
CA VAL A 257 31.42 3.24 9.41
C VAL A 257 30.96 2.45 10.64
N GLU A 258 31.91 1.90 11.42
CA GLU A 258 31.56 1.15 12.64
C GLU A 258 30.89 2.04 13.69
N ALA A 259 31.40 3.25 13.89
CA ALA A 259 30.80 4.21 14.82
C ALA A 259 29.37 4.59 14.40
N GLY A 260 29.12 4.81 13.11
CA GLY A 260 27.78 5.07 12.60
C GLY A 260 26.80 3.94 12.88
N GLN A 261 27.22 2.70 12.70
CA GLN A 261 26.40 1.53 13.00
C GLN A 261 26.09 1.40 14.50
N ARG A 262 27.10 1.59 15.36
CA ARG A 262 26.95 1.55 16.83
C ARG A 262 26.05 2.67 17.36
N LEU A 263 26.18 3.88 16.79
CA LEU A 263 25.31 5.02 17.13
C LEU A 263 23.87 4.77 16.69
N ALA A 264 23.67 4.26 15.49
CA ALA A 264 22.32 3.91 15.04
C ALA A 264 21.68 2.82 15.94
N GLN A 265 22.47 1.84 16.41
CA GLN A 265 22.01 0.83 17.37
C GLN A 265 21.64 1.47 18.72
N HIS A 266 22.44 2.40 19.22
CA HIS A 266 22.14 3.16 20.42
C HIS A 266 20.83 3.97 20.27
N ILE A 267 20.66 4.69 19.15
CA ILE A 267 19.48 5.49 18.86
C ILE A 267 18.21 4.62 18.84
N VAL A 268 18.30 3.41 18.28
CA VAL A 268 17.17 2.45 18.32
C VAL A 268 16.83 2.06 19.75
N GLY A 269 17.85 1.76 20.59
CA GLY A 269 17.65 1.26 21.94
C GLY A 269 17.23 2.33 22.95
N MET A 270 17.81 3.53 22.87
CA MET A 270 17.67 4.58 23.86
C MET A 270 16.71 5.71 23.48
N ASN A 271 16.20 5.68 22.24
CA ASN A 271 15.19 6.61 21.73
C ASN A 271 15.43 8.09 22.06
N PRO A 272 16.59 8.69 21.72
CA PRO A 272 16.82 10.11 21.92
C PRO A 272 15.88 10.95 21.05
N THR A 273 15.55 12.17 21.53
CA THR A 273 14.68 13.11 20.81
C THR A 273 15.47 14.12 19.96
N LYS A 274 16.71 14.41 20.34
CA LYS A 274 17.62 15.34 19.64
C LYS A 274 19.09 14.95 19.87
N VAL A 275 19.96 15.44 19.00
CA VAL A 275 21.41 15.22 19.13
C VAL A 275 21.96 15.89 20.40
N GLY A 276 21.61 17.14 20.62
CA GLY A 276 22.11 17.98 21.69
C GLY A 276 23.34 18.79 21.31
N ASN A 277 23.56 19.88 22.06
CA ASN A 277 24.74 20.74 21.93
C ASN A 277 25.32 20.97 23.33
N PRO A 278 26.59 20.57 23.59
CA PRO A 278 27.19 20.67 24.92
C PRO A 278 27.34 22.12 25.42
N ASP A 279 27.29 23.12 24.50
CA ASP A 279 27.45 24.53 24.85
C ASP A 279 26.15 25.18 25.38
N CYS A 280 24.97 24.58 25.11
CA CYS A 280 23.68 25.17 25.46
C CYS A 280 22.66 24.21 26.06
N ASP A 281 22.85 22.90 25.94
CA ASP A 281 22.00 21.89 26.55
C ASP A 281 22.62 21.39 27.86
N GLU A 282 21.78 21.13 28.85
CA GLU A 282 22.20 20.52 30.12
C GLU A 282 21.67 19.09 30.24
N PRO A 283 22.43 18.16 30.83
CA PRO A 283 21.97 16.79 31.05
C PRO A 283 20.78 16.75 32.02
N HIS A 284 19.87 15.82 31.82
CA HIS A 284 18.76 15.61 32.72
C HIS A 284 19.24 15.15 34.10
N ALA A 285 18.58 15.61 35.18
CA ALA A 285 18.95 15.25 36.55
C ALA A 285 18.81 13.74 36.83
N ASP A 286 17.81 13.10 36.22
CA ASP A 286 17.59 11.67 36.23
C ASP A 286 18.10 11.06 34.92
N LYS A 287 19.13 10.23 35.00
CA LYS A 287 19.78 9.60 33.85
C LYS A 287 18.83 8.68 33.05
N ASP A 288 17.87 8.05 33.72
CA ASP A 288 16.91 7.16 33.08
C ASP A 288 15.89 7.94 32.20
N GLN A 289 15.76 9.23 32.43
CA GLN A 289 14.91 10.13 31.64
C GLN A 289 15.69 11.00 30.64
N GLU A 290 16.99 10.76 30.51
CA GLU A 290 17.81 11.51 29.55
C GLU A 290 17.40 11.20 28.11
N ASN A 291 16.99 12.22 27.38
CA ASN A 291 16.52 12.10 25.99
C ASN A 291 17.36 12.86 24.97
N VAL A 292 18.43 13.52 25.42
CA VAL A 292 19.41 14.19 24.57
C VAL A 292 20.56 13.24 24.27
N LEU A 293 20.78 12.89 23.00
CA LEU A 293 21.70 11.83 22.58
C LEU A 293 23.08 11.91 23.22
N ILE A 294 23.73 13.09 23.21
CA ILE A 294 25.11 13.24 23.69
C ILE A 294 25.25 13.00 25.20
N PHE A 295 24.19 13.16 25.99
CA PHE A 295 24.21 12.98 27.45
C PHE A 295 23.75 11.58 27.89
N GLN A 296 23.14 10.78 26.99
CA GLN A 296 22.76 9.42 27.30
C GLN A 296 23.98 8.52 27.59
N GLU A 297 23.85 7.58 28.51
CA GLU A 297 24.82 6.50 28.70
C GLU A 297 24.89 5.66 27.43
N PHE A 298 26.09 5.41 26.92
CA PHE A 298 26.25 4.70 25.66
C PHE A 298 25.84 3.23 25.79
N LEU A 299 24.81 2.80 25.07
CA LEU A 299 24.22 1.46 25.17
C LEU A 299 25.23 0.31 25.07
N LEU A 300 26.29 0.48 24.29
CA LEU A 300 27.31 -0.56 24.05
C LEU A 300 28.52 -0.47 25.01
N ASP A 301 28.59 0.60 25.80
CA ASP A 301 29.62 0.82 26.82
C ASP A 301 29.11 1.82 27.86
N SER A 302 28.45 1.34 28.89
CA SER A 302 27.84 2.16 29.94
C SER A 302 28.86 2.93 30.83
N SER A 303 30.15 2.72 30.63
CA SER A 303 31.19 3.47 31.36
C SER A 303 31.37 4.91 30.86
N LYS A 304 30.75 5.25 29.71
CA LYS A 304 30.82 6.57 29.09
C LYS A 304 29.48 7.03 28.53
N THR A 305 29.34 8.34 28.37
CA THR A 305 28.23 8.92 27.62
C THR A 305 28.50 8.83 26.10
N VAL A 306 27.41 9.02 25.29
CA VAL A 306 27.57 9.13 23.83
C VAL A 306 28.51 10.28 23.46
N GLY A 307 28.44 11.44 24.16
CA GLY A 307 29.34 12.56 23.92
C GLY A 307 30.83 12.22 24.14
N GLN A 308 31.11 11.44 25.20
CA GLN A 308 32.47 10.91 25.44
C GLN A 308 32.91 9.93 24.35
N TYR A 309 32.02 9.03 23.94
CA TYR A 309 32.28 8.09 22.83
C TYR A 309 32.60 8.85 21.52
N LEU A 310 31.80 9.89 21.20
CA LEU A 310 32.02 10.73 20.02
C LEU A 310 33.38 11.43 20.05
N SER A 311 33.80 11.97 21.22
CA SER A 311 35.10 12.56 21.42
C SER A 311 36.25 11.56 21.22
N ASP A 312 36.14 10.36 21.81
CA ASP A 312 37.13 9.29 21.69
C ASP A 312 37.32 8.85 20.23
N MET A 313 36.25 8.84 19.46
CA MET A 313 36.28 8.44 18.05
C MET A 313 36.61 9.60 17.10
N SER A 314 36.75 10.82 17.61
CA SER A 314 36.93 12.04 16.81
C SER A 314 35.86 12.23 15.73
N ILE A 315 34.57 12.04 16.10
CA ILE A 315 33.41 12.19 15.22
C ILE A 315 32.34 13.06 15.88
N THR A 316 31.44 13.57 15.05
CA THR A 316 30.22 14.30 15.48
C THR A 316 29.00 13.72 14.80
N VAL A 317 27.87 13.72 15.52
CA VAL A 317 26.56 13.41 14.94
C VAL A 317 25.98 14.72 14.39
N GLN A 318 25.56 14.69 13.14
CA GLN A 318 24.91 15.85 12.50
C GLN A 318 23.39 15.78 12.64
N ASP A 319 22.81 14.59 12.39
CA ASP A 319 21.38 14.37 12.43
C ASP A 319 21.07 12.87 12.50
N PHE A 320 19.86 12.54 12.91
CA PHE A 320 19.36 11.17 12.86
C PHE A 320 17.85 11.12 12.64
N VAL A 321 17.36 9.96 12.22
CA VAL A 321 15.93 9.62 12.19
C VAL A 321 15.77 8.23 12.76
N ARG A 322 14.80 8.05 13.66
CA ARG A 322 14.40 6.78 14.23
C ARG A 322 12.93 6.51 13.93
N PHE A 323 12.61 5.29 13.53
CA PHE A 323 11.23 4.80 13.45
C PHE A 323 11.05 3.56 14.32
N GLU A 324 9.92 3.52 15.00
CA GLU A 324 9.36 2.34 15.62
C GLU A 324 8.04 1.99 14.91
N CYS A 325 7.88 0.73 14.53
CA CYS A 325 6.69 0.30 13.83
C CYS A 325 5.46 0.37 14.74
N GLY A 326 4.48 1.15 14.35
CA GLY A 326 3.22 1.29 15.09
C GLY A 326 3.24 2.29 16.25
N GLU A 327 4.34 3.06 16.44
CA GLU A 327 4.38 4.11 17.46
C GLU A 327 3.33 5.20 17.23
N VAL A 328 2.89 5.85 18.29
CA VAL A 328 1.94 6.96 18.19
C VAL A 328 2.68 8.20 17.71
N LEU A 329 2.19 8.83 16.63
CA LEU A 329 2.78 10.06 16.11
C LEU A 329 2.08 11.27 16.72
N ALA A 330 2.82 12.34 16.99
CA ALA A 330 2.30 13.58 17.56
C ALA A 330 1.12 14.18 16.75
N GLU A 331 1.14 14.03 15.43
CA GLU A 331 0.03 14.45 14.55
C GLU A 331 -1.24 13.63 14.77
N GLU A 332 -1.13 12.37 15.16
CA GLU A 332 -2.27 11.49 15.45
C GLU A 332 -2.87 11.77 16.84
N GLU A 333 -2.06 12.20 17.79
CA GLU A 333 -2.52 12.62 19.13
C GLU A 333 -3.32 13.92 19.05
N SER A 334 -2.82 14.93 18.34
CA SER A 334 -3.51 16.21 18.16
C SER A 334 -4.87 16.07 17.47
N ASN A 335 -4.98 15.15 16.49
CA ASN A 335 -6.25 14.86 15.82
C ASN A 335 -7.24 14.12 16.72
N LYS A 336 -6.78 13.23 17.62
CA LYS A 336 -7.65 12.55 18.60
C LYS A 336 -8.21 13.52 19.65
N GLU A 337 -7.41 14.44 20.16
CA GLU A 337 -7.85 15.47 21.10
C GLU A 337 -8.87 16.44 20.48
N THR A 338 -8.66 16.82 19.20
CA THR A 338 -9.58 17.70 18.48
C THR A 338 -10.95 17.04 18.25
N VAL A 339 -10.97 15.74 17.93
CA VAL A 339 -12.21 14.98 17.74
C VAL A 339 -12.91 14.75 19.09
N ALA A 340 -12.17 14.49 20.16
CA ALA A 340 -12.73 14.27 21.50
C ALA A 340 -13.36 15.58 22.05
N THR A 341 -12.71 16.72 21.85
CA THR A 341 -13.24 18.04 22.25
C THR A 341 -14.45 18.46 21.42
N ALA A 342 -14.48 18.16 20.13
CA ALA A 342 -15.64 18.41 19.27
C ALA A 342 -16.86 17.54 19.65
N ALA A 343 -16.65 16.29 20.05
CA ALA A 343 -17.71 15.40 20.51
C ALA A 343 -18.26 15.81 21.88
N ALA A 344 -17.41 16.33 22.78
CA ALA A 344 -17.82 16.82 24.10
C ALA A 344 -18.57 18.18 24.04
N SER A 345 -18.35 18.98 23.01
CA SER A 345 -19.04 20.28 22.80
C SER A 345 -20.40 20.12 22.09
N SER A 346 -20.73 18.92 21.59
CA SER A 346 -22.00 18.62 20.90
C SER A 346 -22.99 17.80 21.75
N SER A 347 -22.64 17.51 23.01
CA SER A 347 -23.49 16.87 24.02
C SER A 347 -24.03 17.90 25.00
#